data_01016723c9dc64f157d949fbfe9f0a62
#
_entry.id   01016723c9dc64f157d949fbfe9f0a62
#
_cell.length_a   1.000
_cell.length_b   1.000
_cell.length_c   1.000
_cell.angle_alpha   90.00
_cell.angle_beta   90.00
_cell.angle_gamma   90.00
#
_symmetry.space_group_name_H-M   'P 1'
#
loop_
_entity.id
_entity.type
_entity.pdbx_description
1 polymer ?
#
loop_
_entity_poly.entity_id
_entity_poly.type
_entity_poly.pdbx_seq_one_letter_code
_entity_poly.pdbx_strand_id
1 'polypeptide(L)'
;MSIKSINPATGELLKAFEPLTKSEALEAIDKAHEAYGKWRHTSFKARKAMMMKFAGLLKDRRDGLADLITLEMGKRIIESREEITFCAEIVEFYANGAEEFLSDHQLDVEG
;
A
#
# COMPACT_ATOMS: atom_id res chain seq x y z
N MET A 1 24.56 -0.94 10.31
CA MET A 1 23.63 -2.07 10.59
C MET A 1 22.80 -2.27 9.34
N SER A 2 22.95 -3.37 8.62
CA SER A 2 22.20 -3.63 7.37
C SER A 2 20.84 -4.24 7.69
N ILE A 3 19.81 -3.83 6.96
CA ILE A 3 18.48 -4.44 7.02
C ILE A 3 18.48 -5.64 6.07
N LYS A 4 18.00 -6.80 6.53
CA LYS A 4 18.05 -8.03 5.76
C LYS A 4 16.68 -8.68 5.69
N SER A 5 16.31 -9.18 4.51
CA SER A 5 15.19 -10.10 4.32
C SER A 5 15.76 -11.52 4.23
N ILE A 6 15.27 -12.42 5.05
CA ILE A 6 15.76 -13.80 5.19
C ILE A 6 14.57 -14.74 5.04
N ASN A 7 14.71 -15.77 4.22
CA ASN A 7 13.70 -16.81 4.10
C ASN A 7 13.58 -17.59 5.43
N PRO A 8 12.46 -17.54 6.12
CA PRO A 8 12.30 -18.20 7.42
C PRO A 8 12.30 -19.74 7.35
N ALA A 9 12.03 -20.30 6.18
CA ALA A 9 12.01 -21.75 5.99
C ALA A 9 13.41 -22.34 5.75
N THR A 10 14.29 -21.59 5.09
CA THR A 10 15.63 -22.08 4.71
C THR A 10 16.77 -21.39 5.45
N GLY A 11 16.53 -20.20 6.01
CA GLY A 11 17.56 -19.35 6.60
C GLY A 11 18.42 -18.58 5.58
N GLU A 12 18.11 -18.69 4.29
CA GLU A 12 18.87 -18.04 3.22
C GLU A 12 18.59 -16.54 3.17
N LEU A 13 19.63 -15.76 2.91
CA LEU A 13 19.52 -14.33 2.68
C LEU A 13 18.85 -14.07 1.32
N LEU A 14 17.66 -13.47 1.34
CA LEU A 14 16.96 -13.07 0.12
C LEU A 14 17.47 -11.73 -0.41
N LYS A 15 17.63 -10.74 0.48
CA LYS A 15 18.10 -9.42 0.11
C LYS A 15 18.67 -8.66 1.31
N ALA A 16 19.72 -7.89 1.07
CA ALA A 16 20.22 -6.89 2.01
C ALA A 16 19.90 -5.48 1.50
N PHE A 17 19.59 -4.58 2.42
CA PHE A 17 19.27 -3.18 2.14
C PHE A 17 20.20 -2.28 2.93
N GLU A 18 20.72 -1.25 2.28
CA GLU A 18 21.46 -0.20 2.98
C GLU A 18 20.46 0.78 3.61
N PRO A 19 20.61 1.09 4.90
CA PRO A 19 19.76 2.09 5.53
C PRO A 19 20.04 3.48 4.96
N LEU A 20 19.00 4.30 4.86
CA LEU A 20 19.15 5.70 4.48
C LEU A 20 20.01 6.44 5.52
N THR A 21 20.84 7.36 5.05
CA THR A 21 21.47 8.36 5.89
C THR A 21 20.42 9.33 6.44
N LYS A 22 20.76 10.08 7.48
CA LYS A 22 19.88 11.11 8.05
C LYS A 22 19.49 12.16 6.98
N SER A 23 20.43 12.54 6.12
CA SER A 23 20.16 13.51 5.04
C SER A 23 19.15 12.97 4.03
N GLU A 24 19.33 11.74 3.55
CA GLU A 24 18.41 11.10 2.60
C GLU A 24 17.02 10.89 3.22
N ALA A 25 16.93 10.58 4.51
CA ALA A 25 15.65 10.47 5.20
C ALA A 25 14.92 11.82 5.27
N LEU A 26 15.64 12.91 5.56
CA LEU A 26 15.06 14.27 5.57
C LEU A 26 14.61 14.69 4.15
N GLU A 27 15.41 14.44 3.14
CA GLU A 27 15.01 14.69 1.74
C GLU A 27 13.76 13.89 1.33
N ALA A 28 13.63 12.65 1.79
CA ALA A 28 12.43 11.84 1.51
C ALA A 28 11.18 12.46 2.16
N ILE A 29 11.31 13.01 3.39
CA ILE A 29 10.23 13.72 4.08
C ILE A 29 9.85 14.99 3.32
N ASP A 30 10.82 15.79 2.87
CA ASP A 30 10.57 17.02 2.11
C ASP A 30 9.85 16.71 0.79
N LYS A 31 10.30 15.70 0.04
CA LYS A 31 9.64 15.23 -1.18
C LYS A 31 8.20 14.76 -0.94
N ALA A 32 7.97 14.06 0.17
CA ALA A 32 6.63 13.63 0.57
C ALA A 32 5.72 14.83 0.87
N HIS A 33 6.25 15.86 1.54
CA HIS A 33 5.52 17.09 1.83
C HIS A 33 5.16 17.87 0.55
N GLU A 34 6.08 18.00 -0.39
CA GLU A 34 5.81 18.60 -1.70
C GLU A 34 4.74 17.83 -2.48
N ALA A 35 4.83 16.50 -2.49
CA ALA A 35 3.85 15.63 -3.13
C ALA A 35 2.46 15.80 -2.49
N TYR A 36 2.39 15.88 -1.15
CA TYR A 36 1.15 16.16 -0.42
C TYR A 36 0.53 17.49 -0.83
N GLY A 37 1.34 18.55 -1.00
CA GLY A 37 0.87 19.86 -1.43
C GLY A 37 0.05 19.81 -2.72
N LYS A 38 0.42 18.94 -3.65
CA LYS A 38 -0.30 18.68 -4.91
C LYS A 38 -1.46 17.69 -4.71
N TRP A 39 -1.19 16.59 -4.02
CA TRP A 39 -2.16 15.50 -3.82
C TRP A 39 -3.43 15.94 -3.09
N ARG A 40 -3.30 16.79 -2.08
CA ARG A 40 -4.45 17.29 -1.28
C ARG A 40 -5.53 17.98 -2.13
N HIS A 41 -5.19 18.49 -3.30
CA HIS A 41 -6.12 19.17 -4.21
C HIS A 41 -6.68 18.27 -5.31
N THR A 42 -6.31 16.97 -5.35
CA THR A 42 -6.88 16.03 -6.32
C THR A 42 -8.32 15.67 -5.95
N SER A 43 -9.19 15.55 -6.97
CA SER A 43 -10.58 15.17 -6.77
C SER A 43 -10.71 13.68 -6.36
N PHE A 44 -11.81 13.32 -5.70
CA PHE A 44 -12.15 11.92 -5.40
C PHE A 44 -12.18 11.07 -6.67
N LYS A 45 -12.73 11.61 -7.77
CA LYS A 45 -12.73 10.93 -9.08
C LYS A 45 -11.33 10.57 -9.57
N ALA A 46 -10.37 11.49 -9.46
CA ALA A 46 -8.98 11.23 -9.87
C ALA A 46 -8.30 10.21 -8.96
N ARG A 47 -8.51 10.31 -7.63
CA ARG A 47 -7.99 9.35 -6.65
C ARG A 47 -8.58 7.97 -6.86
N LYS A 48 -9.91 7.87 -7.08
CA LYS A 48 -10.59 6.62 -7.39
C LYS A 48 -10.00 5.95 -8.63
N ALA A 49 -9.80 6.69 -9.73
CA ALA A 49 -9.22 6.13 -10.95
C ALA A 49 -7.82 5.55 -10.72
N MET A 50 -6.99 6.23 -9.92
CA MET A 50 -5.65 5.74 -9.57
C MET A 50 -5.72 4.49 -8.70
N MET A 51 -6.58 4.46 -7.67
CA MET A 51 -6.74 3.31 -6.78
C MET A 51 -7.32 2.10 -7.51
N MET A 52 -8.27 2.28 -8.43
CA MET A 52 -8.80 1.19 -9.25
C MET A 52 -7.72 0.59 -10.17
N LYS A 53 -6.85 1.43 -10.73
CA LYS A 53 -5.69 0.94 -11.49
C LYS A 53 -4.74 0.15 -10.59
N PHE A 54 -4.50 0.60 -9.36
CA PHE A 54 -3.68 -0.11 -8.39
C PHE A 54 -4.28 -1.48 -8.03
N ALA A 55 -5.60 -1.56 -7.76
CA ALA A 55 -6.29 -2.84 -7.53
C ALA A 55 -6.13 -3.81 -8.71
N GLY A 56 -6.26 -3.31 -9.94
CA GLY A 56 -6.00 -4.10 -11.15
C GLY A 56 -4.58 -4.66 -11.19
N LEU A 57 -3.57 -3.83 -10.89
CA LEU A 57 -2.17 -4.28 -10.83
C LEU A 57 -1.91 -5.33 -9.75
N LEU A 58 -2.59 -5.26 -8.59
CA LEU A 58 -2.50 -6.30 -7.57
C LEU A 58 -3.03 -7.64 -8.10
N LYS A 59 -4.17 -7.63 -8.80
CA LYS A 59 -4.78 -8.82 -9.41
C LYS A 59 -3.88 -9.41 -10.51
N ASP A 60 -3.36 -8.56 -11.39
CA ASP A 60 -2.50 -8.99 -12.50
C ASP A 60 -1.17 -9.59 -12.01
N ARG A 61 -0.65 -9.08 -10.89
CA ARG A 61 0.63 -9.51 -10.31
C ARG A 61 0.46 -10.45 -9.12
N ARG A 62 -0.73 -10.96 -8.88
CA ARG A 62 -1.09 -11.76 -7.70
C ARG A 62 -0.09 -12.85 -7.39
N ASP A 63 0.24 -13.69 -8.36
CA ASP A 63 1.09 -14.86 -8.13
C ASP A 63 2.53 -14.47 -7.77
N GLY A 64 3.12 -13.50 -8.46
CA GLY A 64 4.47 -13.01 -8.14
C GLY A 64 4.56 -12.31 -6.78
N LEU A 65 3.51 -11.56 -6.39
CA LEU A 65 3.43 -10.94 -5.06
C LEU A 65 3.21 -12.00 -3.97
N ALA A 66 2.40 -13.02 -4.23
CA ALA A 66 2.18 -14.13 -3.31
C ALA A 66 3.45 -14.95 -3.09
N ASP A 67 4.24 -15.21 -4.14
CA ASP A 67 5.54 -15.87 -4.03
C ASP A 67 6.49 -15.08 -3.12
N LEU A 68 6.51 -13.74 -3.25
CA LEU A 68 7.32 -12.88 -2.40
C LEU A 68 6.90 -12.96 -0.92
N ILE A 69 5.59 -12.92 -0.63
CA ILE A 69 5.07 -13.10 0.73
C ILE A 69 5.50 -14.45 1.31
N THR A 70 5.37 -15.51 0.53
CA THR A 70 5.77 -16.86 0.95
C THR A 70 7.26 -16.92 1.25
N LEU A 71 8.10 -16.33 0.40
CA LEU A 71 9.56 -16.31 0.59
C LEU A 71 10.00 -15.52 1.82
N GLU A 72 9.38 -14.36 2.06
CA GLU A 72 9.79 -13.45 3.15
C GLU A 72 9.15 -13.78 4.49
N MET A 73 7.90 -14.27 4.49
CA MET A 73 7.12 -14.51 5.72
C MET A 73 6.93 -15.99 6.05
N GLY A 74 7.26 -16.91 5.14
CA GLY A 74 7.00 -18.34 5.34
C GLY A 74 5.53 -18.72 5.29
N LYS A 75 4.67 -17.84 4.75
CA LYS A 75 3.23 -18.08 4.63
C LYS A 75 2.95 -19.12 3.55
N ARG A 76 1.89 -19.93 3.71
CA ARG A 76 1.48 -20.87 2.67
C ARG A 76 1.07 -20.13 1.41
N ILE A 77 1.49 -20.61 0.25
CA ILE A 77 1.25 -19.94 -1.04
C ILE A 77 -0.25 -19.69 -1.34
N ILE A 78 -1.12 -20.59 -0.92
CA ILE A 78 -2.57 -20.42 -1.07
C ILE A 78 -3.04 -19.19 -0.29
N GLU A 79 -2.65 -19.08 0.98
CA GLU A 79 -2.99 -17.95 1.85
C GLU A 79 -2.37 -16.63 1.35
N SER A 80 -1.18 -16.69 0.81
CA SER A 80 -0.52 -15.52 0.20
C SER A 80 -1.30 -15.01 -1.02
N ARG A 81 -1.83 -15.91 -1.86
CA ARG A 81 -2.67 -15.55 -3.00
C ARG A 81 -4.02 -14.95 -2.57
N GLU A 82 -4.63 -15.53 -1.54
CA GLU A 82 -5.89 -15.00 -0.97
C GLU A 82 -5.67 -13.61 -0.39
N GLU A 83 -4.55 -13.38 0.30
CA GLU A 83 -4.20 -12.07 0.87
C GLU A 83 -4.07 -10.99 -0.22
N ILE A 84 -3.38 -11.27 -1.33
CA ILE A 84 -3.29 -10.30 -2.44
C ILE A 84 -4.65 -10.02 -3.07
N THR A 85 -5.48 -11.05 -3.22
CA THR A 85 -6.86 -10.89 -3.72
C THR A 85 -7.66 -9.99 -2.78
N PHE A 86 -7.61 -10.25 -1.48
CA PHE A 86 -8.29 -9.47 -0.45
C PHE A 86 -7.78 -8.01 -0.40
N CYS A 87 -6.47 -7.80 -0.54
CA CYS A 87 -5.91 -6.44 -0.66
C CYS A 87 -6.51 -5.67 -1.84
N ALA A 88 -6.66 -6.32 -2.99
CA ALA A 88 -7.28 -5.68 -4.16
C ALA A 88 -8.76 -5.33 -3.90
N GLU A 89 -9.52 -6.20 -3.25
CA GLU A 89 -10.92 -5.97 -2.87
C GLU A 89 -11.06 -4.81 -1.89
N ILE A 90 -10.18 -4.72 -0.88
CA ILE A 90 -10.14 -3.59 0.06
C ILE A 90 -9.90 -2.27 -0.69
N VAL A 91 -8.94 -2.25 -1.61
CA VAL A 91 -8.64 -1.06 -2.41
C VAL A 91 -9.86 -0.65 -3.24
N GLU A 92 -10.54 -1.59 -3.89
CA GLU A 92 -11.75 -1.34 -4.67
C GLU A 92 -12.89 -0.81 -3.79
N PHE A 93 -13.09 -1.40 -2.62
CA PHE A 93 -14.12 -0.98 -1.68
C PHE A 93 -13.95 0.49 -1.26
N TYR A 94 -12.76 0.83 -0.77
CA TYR A 94 -12.49 2.21 -0.36
C TYR A 94 -12.42 3.20 -1.52
N ALA A 95 -11.91 2.79 -2.68
CA ALA A 95 -11.91 3.64 -3.87
C ALA A 95 -13.35 3.98 -4.34
N ASN A 96 -14.28 3.05 -4.19
CA ASN A 96 -15.68 3.27 -4.58
C ASN A 96 -16.45 4.08 -3.54
N GLY A 97 -16.19 3.88 -2.23
CA GLY A 97 -16.94 4.49 -1.14
C GLY A 97 -16.35 5.79 -0.57
N ALA A 98 -15.11 6.14 -0.93
CA ALA A 98 -14.38 7.23 -0.25
C ALA A 98 -15.11 8.58 -0.26
N GLU A 99 -15.79 8.95 -1.35
CA GLU A 99 -16.50 10.21 -1.46
C GLU A 99 -17.70 10.26 -0.49
N GLU A 100 -18.43 9.16 -0.35
CA GLU A 100 -19.53 9.01 0.59
C GLU A 100 -19.02 8.96 2.03
N PHE A 101 -18.00 8.14 2.32
CA PHE A 101 -17.44 7.98 3.67
C PHE A 101 -16.84 9.27 4.24
N LEU A 102 -16.35 10.15 3.37
CA LEU A 102 -15.70 11.41 3.74
C LEU A 102 -16.60 12.64 3.46
N SER A 103 -17.90 12.41 3.17
CA SER A 103 -18.87 13.50 3.05
C SER A 103 -19.14 14.15 4.39
N ASP A 104 -19.49 15.44 4.35
CA ASP A 104 -19.89 16.17 5.55
C ASP A 104 -21.22 15.62 6.10
N HIS A 105 -21.27 15.37 7.40
CA HIS A 105 -22.49 15.06 8.12
C HIS A 105 -23.01 16.32 8.81
N GLN A 106 -24.19 16.77 8.41
CA GLN A 106 -24.85 17.88 9.07
C GLN A 106 -25.46 17.39 10.39
N LEU A 107 -25.03 18.01 11.49
CA LEU A 107 -25.61 17.75 12.81
C LEU A 107 -26.78 18.71 13.02
N ASP A 108 -27.95 18.15 13.31
CA ASP A 108 -29.08 18.95 13.82
C ASP A 108 -28.80 19.31 15.29
N VAL A 109 -28.36 20.56 15.51
CA VAL A 109 -28.16 21.09 16.85
C VAL A 109 -29.36 21.97 17.15
N GLU A 110 -30.23 21.53 18.06
CA GLU A 110 -31.26 22.41 18.64
C GLU A 110 -30.55 23.51 19.45
N GLY A 111 -30.71 24.77 19.03
CA GLY A 111 -30.18 25.96 19.67
C GLY A 111 -30.95 26.36 20.94
#